data_61520c8eb0bc05fbe14e56b74a5b660e
#
_entry.id   61520c8eb0bc05fbe14e56b74a5b660e
#
_cell.length_a   1.000
_cell.length_b   1.000
_cell.length_c   1.000
_cell.angle_alpha   90.00
_cell.angle_beta   90.00
_cell.angle_gamma   90.00
#
_symmetry.space_group_name_H-M   'P 1'
#
loop_
_entity.id
_entity.type
_entity.pdbx_description
1 polymer ?
#
loop_
_entity_poly.entity_id
_entity_poly.type
_entity_poly.pdbx_seq_one_letter_code
_entity_poly.pdbx_strand_id
1 'polypeptide(L)'
;EEGFVGTGLKKAEFVCNCSDIDDIILFYRSGVYKVMRVSEKIFVGQDVIYVNVFNRNDTRTIYNVIYRDGRAGCNYIKRFAVTGSTRDKEYNVTRGTEGSRILYFSANPNGEAETVKVILKPKLRQKTLVFEKDFSEILIKGRTSLGNILTRAEIHKISLKQRGSSTLGGREVWFDRDVLRLNYDGRGEALGEFRSDDRILVVLQS
;
A
#
# COMPACT_ATOMS: atom_id res chain seq x y z
N GLU A 1 -11.07 1.17 16.59
CA GLU A 1 -10.46 1.58 17.87
C GLU A 1 -10.28 0.41 18.85
N GLU A 2 -11.12 -0.60 18.78
CA GLU A 2 -11.06 -1.76 19.69
C GLU A 2 -10.23 -2.94 19.14
N GLY A 3 -9.61 -2.79 17.96
CA GLY A 3 -8.79 -3.84 17.36
C GLY A 3 -9.59 -4.99 16.74
N PHE A 4 -10.81 -4.74 16.31
CA PHE A 4 -11.64 -5.70 15.60
C PHE A 4 -11.81 -5.33 14.13
N VAL A 5 -11.88 -6.34 13.26
CA VAL A 5 -12.23 -6.24 11.84
C VAL A 5 -13.35 -7.25 11.56
N GLY A 6 -14.30 -6.91 10.69
CA GLY A 6 -15.36 -7.86 10.32
C GLY A 6 -16.54 -7.20 9.62
N THR A 7 -17.40 -8.03 9.07
CA THR A 7 -18.61 -7.61 8.32
C THR A 7 -19.81 -7.28 9.21
N GLY A 8 -19.81 -7.74 10.47
CA GLY A 8 -20.91 -7.57 11.42
C GLY A 8 -20.74 -6.40 12.40
N LEU A 9 -19.74 -5.53 12.24
CA LEU A 9 -19.44 -4.45 13.17
C LEU A 9 -20.38 -3.25 12.95
N LYS A 10 -21.13 -2.86 13.98
CA LYS A 10 -22.14 -1.78 13.90
C LYS A 10 -21.59 -0.37 14.11
N LYS A 11 -20.44 -0.21 14.80
CA LYS A 11 -19.84 1.09 15.18
C LYS A 11 -18.37 1.15 14.77
N ALA A 12 -18.04 0.63 13.58
CA ALA A 12 -16.69 0.63 13.04
C ALA A 12 -16.60 1.53 11.80
N GLU A 13 -15.40 1.92 11.48
CA GLU A 13 -15.11 2.62 10.22
C GLU A 13 -15.27 1.66 9.03
N PHE A 14 -15.99 2.10 8.01
CA PHE A 14 -16.12 1.34 6.76
C PHE A 14 -14.80 1.38 6.00
N VAL A 15 -14.28 0.21 5.63
CA VAL A 15 -13.02 0.07 4.89
C VAL A 15 -13.26 -0.20 3.41
N CYS A 16 -13.95 -1.27 3.08
CA CYS A 16 -14.21 -1.70 1.70
C CYS A 16 -15.38 -2.69 1.65
N ASN A 17 -15.93 -2.88 0.46
CA ASN A 17 -16.84 -4.00 0.18
C ASN A 17 -16.02 -5.28 -0.04
N CYS A 18 -16.47 -6.37 0.53
CA CYS A 18 -15.87 -7.69 0.38
C CYS A 18 -16.95 -8.78 0.38
N SER A 19 -16.61 -9.95 -0.15
CA SER A 19 -17.41 -11.16 -0.05
C SER A 19 -16.97 -11.97 1.19
N ASP A 20 -17.80 -12.84 1.67
CA ASP A 20 -17.53 -13.80 2.75
C ASP A 20 -16.43 -14.83 2.40
N ILE A 21 -16.14 -15.00 1.11
CA ILE A 21 -15.07 -15.86 0.60
C ILE A 21 -13.74 -15.14 0.41
N ASP A 22 -13.71 -13.81 0.53
CA ASP A 22 -12.51 -13.03 0.33
C ASP A 22 -11.50 -13.19 1.47
N ASP A 23 -10.24 -12.98 1.14
CA ASP A 23 -9.17 -12.78 2.10
C ASP A 23 -8.93 -11.28 2.28
N ILE A 24 -8.55 -10.88 3.47
CA ILE A 24 -8.12 -9.51 3.79
C ILE A 24 -6.65 -9.50 4.17
N ILE A 25 -5.96 -8.43 3.80
CA ILE A 25 -4.60 -8.15 4.23
C ILE A 25 -4.59 -7.08 5.30
N LEU A 26 -3.83 -7.30 6.36
CA LEU A 26 -3.64 -6.36 7.45
C LEU A 26 -2.17 -6.01 7.59
N PHE A 27 -1.87 -4.72 7.73
CA PHE A 27 -0.54 -4.25 8.08
C PHE A 27 -0.56 -3.63 9.47
N TYR A 28 0.46 -3.94 10.25
CA TYR A 28 0.64 -3.46 11.62
C TYR A 28 1.75 -2.41 11.68
N ARG A 29 1.66 -1.52 12.64
CA ARG A 29 2.68 -0.50 12.88
C ARG A 29 4.05 -1.06 13.19
N SER A 30 4.13 -2.25 13.74
CA SER A 30 5.37 -3.01 13.96
C SER A 30 6.11 -3.40 12.68
N GLY A 31 5.45 -3.33 11.52
CA GLY A 31 5.98 -3.80 10.24
C GLY A 31 5.62 -5.24 9.92
N VAL A 32 4.80 -5.86 10.72
CA VAL A 32 4.20 -7.16 10.42
C VAL A 32 3.01 -6.96 9.49
N TYR A 33 2.77 -7.92 8.60
CA TYR A 33 1.50 -8.05 7.89
C TYR A 33 1.03 -9.51 7.91
N LYS A 34 -0.26 -9.69 7.75
CA LYS A 34 -0.93 -10.98 7.73
C LYS A 34 -2.10 -10.96 6.75
N VAL A 35 -2.36 -12.10 6.11
CA VAL A 35 -3.55 -12.33 5.30
C VAL A 35 -4.43 -13.34 6.03
N MET A 36 -5.71 -13.05 6.11
CA MET A 36 -6.69 -13.91 6.77
C MET A 36 -8.03 -13.85 6.06
N ARG A 37 -8.88 -14.84 6.30
CA ARG A 37 -10.24 -14.82 5.76
C ARG A 37 -11.11 -13.79 6.46
N VAL A 38 -12.01 -13.18 5.71
CA VAL A 38 -13.07 -12.33 6.25
C VAL A 38 -13.96 -13.15 7.20
N SER A 39 -14.40 -12.55 8.29
CA SER A 39 -15.36 -13.09 9.21
C SER A 39 -16.29 -12.00 9.75
N GLU A 40 -17.36 -12.36 10.45
CA GLU A 40 -18.31 -11.38 11.01
C GLU A 40 -17.65 -10.45 12.04
N LYS A 41 -16.78 -11.00 12.90
CA LYS A 41 -16.00 -10.23 13.88
C LYS A 41 -14.78 -11.03 14.32
N ILE A 42 -13.60 -10.45 14.13
CA ILE A 42 -12.33 -11.04 14.55
C ILE A 42 -11.44 -9.99 15.22
N PHE A 43 -10.81 -10.38 16.32
CA PHE A 43 -9.83 -9.52 16.99
C PHE A 43 -8.49 -9.63 16.27
N VAL A 44 -7.97 -8.49 15.85
CA VAL A 44 -6.68 -8.38 15.10
C VAL A 44 -5.64 -7.55 15.83
N GLY A 45 -5.99 -6.94 16.97
CA GLY A 45 -5.08 -6.07 17.74
C GLY A 45 -5.23 -4.59 17.41
N GLN A 46 -4.65 -3.74 18.25
CA GLN A 46 -4.86 -2.28 18.19
C GLN A 46 -3.88 -1.55 17.25
N ASP A 47 -2.77 -2.18 16.87
CA ASP A 47 -1.70 -1.56 16.08
C ASP A 47 -1.86 -1.71 14.55
N VAL A 48 -3.06 -2.05 14.09
CA VAL A 48 -3.38 -2.14 12.66
C VAL A 48 -3.37 -0.74 12.05
N ILE A 49 -2.64 -0.56 10.96
CA ILE A 49 -2.52 0.70 10.22
C ILE A 49 -3.19 0.65 8.84
N TYR A 50 -3.49 -0.54 8.35
CA TYR A 50 -4.14 -0.73 7.06
C TYR A 50 -4.86 -2.08 7.00
N VAL A 51 -6.05 -2.08 6.41
CA VAL A 51 -6.84 -3.27 6.08
C VAL A 51 -7.44 -3.08 4.70
N ASN A 52 -7.44 -4.13 3.87
CA ASN A 52 -8.18 -4.14 2.60
C ASN A 52 -8.35 -5.59 2.12
N VAL A 53 -9.16 -5.79 1.07
CA VAL A 53 -9.26 -7.08 0.37
C VAL A 53 -7.89 -7.45 -0.21
N PHE A 54 -7.52 -8.71 -0.08
CA PHE A 54 -6.28 -9.26 -0.63
C PHE A 54 -6.53 -10.00 -1.94
N ASN A 55 -5.99 -9.48 -3.01
CA ASN A 55 -6.04 -10.12 -4.33
C ASN A 55 -4.73 -10.88 -4.58
N ARG A 56 -4.82 -12.20 -4.73
CA ARG A 56 -3.67 -13.02 -5.14
C ARG A 56 -3.17 -12.61 -6.51
N ASN A 57 -1.85 -12.68 -6.69
CA ASN A 57 -1.15 -12.34 -7.94
C ASN A 57 -1.33 -10.88 -8.39
N ASP A 58 -1.84 -10.01 -7.52
CA ASP A 58 -1.89 -8.59 -7.79
C ASP A 58 -0.48 -7.99 -7.75
N THR A 59 0.02 -7.61 -8.92
CA THR A 59 1.31 -6.95 -9.10
C THR A 59 1.20 -5.43 -9.18
N ARG A 60 -0.03 -4.91 -9.21
CA ARG A 60 -0.28 -3.48 -9.39
C ARG A 60 -0.48 -2.72 -8.09
N THR A 61 -1.01 -3.36 -7.06
CA THR A 61 -1.08 -2.74 -5.74
C THR A 61 0.30 -2.67 -5.11
N ILE A 62 0.88 -1.47 -5.10
CA ILE A 62 2.20 -1.18 -4.56
C ILE A 62 2.07 -0.50 -3.20
N TYR A 63 2.76 -1.05 -2.23
CA TYR A 63 2.87 -0.49 -0.88
C TYR A 63 4.14 0.36 -0.80
N ASN A 64 3.97 1.65 -0.51
CA ASN A 64 5.05 2.59 -0.28
C ASN A 64 5.24 2.74 1.23
N VAL A 65 6.44 2.45 1.73
CA VAL A 65 6.70 2.34 3.16
C VAL A 65 7.99 3.07 3.54
N ILE A 66 7.91 3.85 4.63
CA ILE A 66 9.09 4.32 5.37
C ILE A 66 9.02 3.71 6.76
N TYR A 67 10.09 3.05 7.19
CA TYR A 67 10.17 2.44 8.50
C TYR A 67 11.49 2.72 9.20
N ARG A 68 11.48 2.69 10.52
CA ARG A 68 12.67 2.70 11.35
C ARG A 68 13.00 1.28 11.76
N ASP A 69 14.26 0.89 11.61
CA ASP A 69 14.78 -0.43 12.00
C ASP A 69 15.27 -0.38 13.44
N GLY A 70 14.54 -1.05 14.34
CA GLY A 70 14.81 -1.01 15.78
C GLY A 70 14.50 0.34 16.46
N ARG A 71 14.79 0.43 17.73
CA ARG A 71 14.46 1.61 18.57
C ARG A 71 15.30 2.85 18.19
N ALA A 72 16.55 2.67 17.84
CA ALA A 72 17.50 3.74 17.51
C ALA A 72 18.19 3.56 16.16
N GLY A 73 17.63 2.71 15.29
CA GLY A 73 18.22 2.36 14.00
C GLY A 73 17.97 3.36 12.87
N CYS A 74 18.48 3.02 11.69
CA CYS A 74 18.28 3.79 10.48
C CYS A 74 16.81 3.76 10.02
N ASN A 75 16.42 4.81 9.30
CA ASN A 75 15.15 4.83 8.59
C ASN A 75 15.36 4.39 7.14
N TYR A 76 14.50 3.51 6.69
CA TYR A 76 14.52 2.93 5.35
C TYR A 76 13.26 3.32 4.59
N ILE A 77 13.40 3.41 3.26
CA ILE A 77 12.29 3.63 2.33
C ILE A 77 12.26 2.48 1.32
N LYS A 78 11.08 1.98 1.03
CA LYS A 78 10.90 0.91 0.03
C LYS A 78 9.52 0.92 -0.60
N ARG A 79 9.43 0.27 -1.75
CA ARG A 79 8.22 -0.02 -2.49
C ARG A 79 8.16 -1.52 -2.79
N PHE A 80 7.00 -2.13 -2.60
CA PHE A 80 6.83 -3.56 -2.87
C PHE A 80 5.37 -3.92 -3.12
N ALA A 81 5.16 -5.05 -3.80
CA ALA A 81 3.86 -5.71 -3.92
C ALA A 81 3.81 -6.94 -3.01
N VAL A 82 2.59 -7.35 -2.64
CA VAL A 82 2.32 -8.63 -1.98
C VAL A 82 1.49 -9.49 -2.91
N THR A 83 2.14 -10.28 -3.74
CA THR A 83 1.49 -11.13 -4.76
C THR A 83 1.01 -12.47 -4.21
N GLY A 84 1.57 -12.92 -3.08
CA GLY A 84 1.19 -14.17 -2.45
C GLY A 84 1.50 -14.18 -0.96
N SER A 85 0.62 -14.80 -0.20
CA SER A 85 0.75 -14.98 1.24
C SER A 85 0.05 -16.27 1.67
N THR A 86 0.56 -16.93 2.70
CA THR A 86 -0.13 -18.02 3.37
C THR A 86 -1.08 -17.41 4.39
N ARG A 87 -2.32 -17.86 4.46
CA ARG A 87 -3.30 -17.41 5.45
C ARG A 87 -2.78 -17.61 6.87
N ASP A 88 -3.11 -16.68 7.73
CA ASP A 88 -2.80 -16.65 9.16
C ASP A 88 -1.31 -16.68 9.52
N LYS A 89 -0.43 -16.66 8.51
CA LYS A 89 1.01 -16.53 8.70
C LYS A 89 1.42 -15.06 8.74
N GLU A 90 2.22 -14.72 9.72
CA GLU A 90 2.82 -13.39 9.84
C GLU A 90 4.08 -13.26 8.99
N TYR A 91 4.20 -12.13 8.33
CA TYR A 91 5.36 -11.75 7.53
C TYR A 91 5.84 -10.37 7.96
N ASN A 92 7.14 -10.16 7.91
CA ASN A 92 7.72 -8.87 8.28
C ASN A 92 8.17 -8.10 7.04
N VAL A 93 7.77 -6.84 6.93
CA VAL A 93 8.24 -5.93 5.88
C VAL A 93 9.44 -5.10 6.30
N THR A 94 9.81 -5.13 7.58
CA THR A 94 11.05 -4.57 8.12
C THR A 94 12.12 -5.65 8.20
N ARG A 95 13.25 -5.35 8.83
CA ARG A 95 14.28 -6.37 9.13
C ARG A 95 13.89 -7.32 10.26
N GLY A 96 12.80 -7.06 10.96
CA GLY A 96 12.39 -7.83 12.13
C GLY A 96 13.15 -7.48 13.40
N THR A 97 13.99 -6.44 13.38
CA THR A 97 14.68 -5.95 14.60
C THR A 97 13.64 -5.49 15.62
N GLU A 98 13.81 -5.88 16.87
CA GLU A 98 12.90 -5.48 17.94
C GLU A 98 12.78 -3.95 18.05
N GLY A 99 11.53 -3.46 18.15
CA GLY A 99 11.23 -2.03 18.18
C GLY A 99 11.25 -1.34 16.81
N SER A 100 11.31 -2.11 15.72
CA SER A 100 11.06 -1.59 14.37
C SER A 100 9.65 -1.05 14.26
N ARG A 101 9.46 0.02 13.48
CA ARG A 101 8.18 0.71 13.37
C ARG A 101 7.99 1.34 12.01
N ILE A 102 6.82 1.15 11.42
CA ILE A 102 6.39 1.89 10.24
C ILE A 102 6.08 3.34 10.64
N LEU A 103 6.70 4.27 9.93
CA LEU A 103 6.55 5.72 10.11
C LEU A 103 5.63 6.35 9.05
N TYR A 104 5.62 5.76 7.86
CA TYR A 104 4.73 6.13 6.76
C TYR A 104 4.31 4.89 5.99
N PHE A 105 3.05 4.85 5.58
CA PHE A 105 2.48 3.76 4.81
C PHE A 105 1.43 4.32 3.84
N SER A 106 1.49 3.88 2.59
CA SER A 106 0.41 4.05 1.63
C SER A 106 0.24 2.80 0.78
N ALA A 107 -1.00 2.52 0.40
CA ALA A 107 -1.35 1.47 -0.54
C ALA A 107 -1.83 2.11 -1.85
N ASN A 108 -1.22 1.73 -2.95
CA ASN A 108 -1.37 2.36 -4.25
C ASN A 108 -1.83 1.31 -5.28
N PRO A 109 -3.15 1.22 -5.57
CA PRO A 109 -3.73 0.13 -6.39
C PRO A 109 -3.22 0.08 -7.84
N ASN A 110 -2.63 1.14 -8.32
CA ASN A 110 -2.05 1.23 -9.67
C ASN A 110 -0.58 1.67 -9.64
N GLY A 111 0.13 1.44 -8.54
CA GLY A 111 1.54 1.74 -8.39
C GLY A 111 1.87 3.22 -8.41
N GLU A 112 0.97 4.06 -7.92
CA GLU A 112 1.20 5.49 -7.76
C GLU A 112 2.39 5.73 -6.84
N ALA A 113 3.13 6.80 -7.12
CA ALA A 113 4.30 7.20 -6.36
C ALA A 113 4.17 8.64 -5.90
N GLU A 114 3.81 8.80 -4.64
CA GLU A 114 3.66 10.10 -4.01
C GLU A 114 5.00 10.69 -3.58
N THR A 115 5.02 12.01 -3.43
CA THR A 115 6.11 12.76 -2.77
C THR A 115 5.72 13.05 -1.32
N VAL A 116 6.61 12.73 -0.40
CA VAL A 116 6.43 12.98 1.03
C VAL A 116 7.41 14.03 1.55
N LYS A 117 6.94 14.82 2.51
CA LYS A 117 7.76 15.75 3.28
C LYS A 117 8.18 15.09 4.59
N VAL A 118 9.48 15.01 4.81
CA VAL A 118 10.09 14.42 6.01
C VAL A 118 10.64 15.52 6.89
N ILE A 119 10.20 15.56 8.14
CA ILE A 119 10.65 16.50 9.17
C ILE A 119 11.47 15.71 10.19
N LEU A 120 12.69 16.12 10.41
CA LEU A 120 13.63 15.51 11.35
C LEU A 120 13.55 16.16 12.72
N LYS A 121 13.86 15.40 13.77
CA LYS A 121 14.07 15.98 15.10
C LYS A 121 15.36 16.80 15.11
N PRO A 122 15.34 18.02 15.65
CA PRO A 122 16.55 18.83 15.76
C PRO A 122 17.63 18.12 16.57
N LYS A 123 18.86 18.12 16.04
CA LYS A 123 20.08 17.71 16.76
C LYS A 123 21.16 18.76 16.59
N LEU A 124 22.05 18.85 17.56
CA LEU A 124 23.20 19.75 17.52
C LEU A 124 23.99 19.52 16.20
N ARG A 125 24.33 20.60 15.49
CA ARG A 125 25.04 20.60 14.20
C ARG A 125 24.27 20.03 13.01
N GLN A 126 22.95 19.77 13.13
CA GLN A 126 22.14 19.32 12.01
C GLN A 126 21.68 20.52 11.17
N LYS A 127 22.16 20.60 9.91
CA LYS A 127 21.86 21.72 8.99
C LYS A 127 20.47 21.59 8.34
N THR A 128 20.07 20.38 7.97
CA THR A 128 18.81 20.13 7.27
C THR A 128 17.81 19.47 8.22
N LEU A 129 16.69 20.13 8.47
CA LEU A 129 15.62 19.61 9.32
C LEU A 129 14.41 19.12 8.51
N VAL A 130 14.31 19.53 7.26
CA VAL A 130 13.18 19.19 6.39
C VAL A 130 13.71 18.86 5.00
N PHE A 131 13.24 17.76 4.44
CA PHE A 131 13.50 17.40 3.05
C PHE A 131 12.30 16.68 2.45
N GLU A 132 12.28 16.58 1.14
CA GLU A 132 11.27 15.87 0.39
C GLU A 132 11.85 14.60 -0.19
N LYS A 133 11.00 13.59 -0.33
CA LYS A 133 11.38 12.34 -1.00
C LYS A 133 10.25 11.88 -1.89
N ASP A 134 10.58 11.66 -3.15
CA ASP A 134 9.68 11.11 -4.15
C ASP A 134 9.82 9.58 -4.19
N PHE A 135 8.70 8.88 -4.07
CA PHE A 135 8.69 7.42 -4.17
C PHE A 135 8.93 6.92 -5.59
N SER A 136 8.73 7.75 -6.63
CA SER A 136 9.03 7.37 -8.02
C SER A 136 10.51 7.04 -8.25
N GLU A 137 11.40 7.61 -7.45
CA GLU A 137 12.84 7.32 -7.48
C GLU A 137 13.20 5.96 -6.83
N ILE A 138 12.24 5.33 -6.16
CA ILE A 138 12.46 4.07 -5.44
C ILE A 138 11.97 2.91 -6.29
N LEU A 139 12.89 2.00 -6.64
CA LEU A 139 12.55 0.80 -7.38
C LEU A 139 11.63 -0.11 -6.57
N ILE A 140 10.62 -0.66 -7.25
CA ILE A 140 9.75 -1.71 -6.68
C ILE A 140 10.58 -2.99 -6.57
N LYS A 141 10.68 -3.54 -5.35
CA LYS A 141 11.45 -4.75 -5.04
C LYS A 141 10.57 -5.78 -4.33
N GLY A 142 11.09 -6.97 -4.10
CA GLY A 142 10.39 -7.98 -3.32
C GLY A 142 10.10 -7.51 -1.88
N ARG A 143 9.02 -8.01 -1.30
CA ARG A 143 8.57 -7.66 0.07
C ARG A 143 9.64 -7.86 1.15
N THR A 144 10.53 -8.83 0.96
CA THR A 144 11.63 -9.14 1.90
C THR A 144 12.85 -8.25 1.75
N SER A 145 12.88 -7.38 0.73
CA SER A 145 14.00 -6.46 0.53
C SER A 145 14.07 -5.45 1.68
N LEU A 146 15.29 -5.08 2.04
CA LEU A 146 15.54 -4.09 3.08
C LEU A 146 15.05 -2.68 2.71
N GLY A 147 15.09 -2.35 1.42
CA GLY A 147 14.88 -0.98 0.94
C GLY A 147 16.17 -0.16 0.91
N ASN A 148 16.02 1.12 0.63
CA ASN A 148 17.12 2.07 0.61
C ASN A 148 17.18 2.86 1.92
N ILE A 149 18.37 3.24 2.38
CA ILE A 149 18.50 4.11 3.53
C ILE A 149 17.93 5.50 3.16
N LEU A 150 16.95 5.95 3.93
CA LEU A 150 16.38 7.29 3.79
C LEU A 150 17.18 8.31 4.61
N THR A 151 17.38 8.03 5.88
CA THR A 151 18.18 8.86 6.79
C THR A 151 18.54 8.11 8.07
N ARG A 152 19.68 8.49 8.66
CA ARG A 152 20.08 8.03 9.99
C ARG A 152 19.59 8.95 11.10
N ALA A 153 19.07 10.14 10.75
CA ALA A 153 18.52 11.08 11.71
C ALA A 153 17.13 10.61 12.17
N GLU A 154 16.78 10.95 13.38
CA GLU A 154 15.46 10.65 13.94
C GLU A 154 14.38 11.48 13.24
N ILE A 155 13.36 10.81 12.72
CA ILE A 155 12.23 11.46 12.05
C ILE A 155 11.22 11.88 13.11
N HIS A 156 10.80 13.15 13.05
CA HIS A 156 9.73 13.70 13.87
C HIS A 156 8.37 13.42 13.25
N LYS A 157 8.22 13.74 11.95
CA LYS A 157 6.95 13.60 11.21
C LYS A 157 7.19 13.36 9.73
N ILE A 158 6.31 12.57 9.13
CA ILE A 158 6.19 12.42 7.68
C ILE A 158 4.77 12.81 7.28
N SER A 159 4.63 13.58 6.23
CA SER A 159 3.34 13.97 5.66
C SER A 159 3.36 13.84 4.14
N LEU A 160 2.22 13.48 3.58
CA LEU A 160 2.01 13.55 2.15
C LEU A 160 2.16 15.00 1.69
N LYS A 161 2.98 15.24 0.68
CA LYS A 161 3.11 16.54 0.02
C LYS A 161 2.29 16.59 -1.26
N GLN A 162 2.46 15.58 -2.11
CA GLN A 162 1.82 15.51 -3.41
C GLN A 162 1.52 14.05 -3.76
N ARG A 163 0.34 13.79 -4.29
CA ARG A 163 0.04 12.51 -4.93
C ARG A 163 0.80 12.41 -6.25
N GLY A 164 1.31 11.22 -6.54
CA GLY A 164 2.02 10.95 -7.79
C GLY A 164 1.18 10.17 -8.78
N SER A 165 1.73 9.98 -9.97
CA SER A 165 1.17 9.11 -11.00
C SER A 165 1.68 7.68 -10.87
N SER A 166 1.08 6.76 -11.63
CA SER A 166 1.52 5.37 -11.72
C SER A 166 2.95 5.28 -12.30
N THR A 167 3.74 4.39 -11.73
CA THR A 167 5.09 4.05 -12.23
C THR A 167 5.13 2.70 -12.94
N LEU A 168 3.96 2.06 -13.13
CA LEU A 168 3.87 0.69 -13.66
C LEU A 168 3.57 0.62 -15.16
N GLY A 169 3.49 1.75 -15.86
CA GLY A 169 3.01 1.77 -17.24
C GLY A 169 1.50 1.59 -17.34
N GLY A 170 0.99 1.56 -18.56
CA GLY A 170 -0.43 1.44 -18.82
C GLY A 170 -1.03 0.07 -18.50
N ARG A 171 -2.34 0.01 -18.61
CA ARG A 171 -3.14 -1.22 -18.51
C ARG A 171 -3.86 -1.46 -19.80
N GLU A 172 -3.80 -2.68 -20.28
CA GLU A 172 -4.68 -3.09 -21.40
C GLU A 172 -6.13 -3.11 -20.92
N VAL A 173 -7.01 -2.56 -21.73
CA VAL A 173 -8.44 -2.45 -21.47
C VAL A 173 -9.20 -3.12 -22.58
N TRP A 174 -10.19 -3.92 -22.22
CA TRP A 174 -11.12 -4.57 -23.16
C TRP A 174 -12.54 -4.08 -22.91
N PHE A 175 -13.34 -4.07 -23.97
CA PHE A 175 -14.75 -3.75 -23.93
C PHE A 175 -15.58 -4.98 -24.28
N ASP A 176 -16.34 -5.46 -23.32
CA ASP A 176 -17.31 -6.53 -23.54
C ASP A 176 -18.63 -5.91 -24.01
N ARG A 177 -18.98 -6.14 -25.27
CA ARG A 177 -20.19 -5.58 -25.89
C ARG A 177 -21.47 -6.25 -25.41
N ASP A 178 -21.40 -7.50 -24.94
CA ASP A 178 -22.58 -8.25 -24.52
C ASP A 178 -23.13 -7.73 -23.18
N VAL A 179 -22.23 -7.35 -22.30
CA VAL A 179 -22.57 -6.79 -20.97
C VAL A 179 -22.32 -5.28 -20.87
N LEU A 180 -21.87 -4.63 -21.96
CA LEU A 180 -21.54 -3.20 -22.04
C LEU A 180 -20.56 -2.76 -20.94
N ARG A 181 -19.52 -3.55 -20.71
CA ARG A 181 -18.60 -3.33 -19.60
C ARG A 181 -17.14 -3.32 -20.04
N LEU A 182 -16.39 -2.37 -19.48
CA LEU A 182 -14.93 -2.38 -19.55
C LEU A 182 -14.36 -3.38 -18.55
N ASN A 183 -13.33 -4.10 -18.99
CA ASN A 183 -12.64 -5.06 -18.14
C ASN A 183 -11.13 -5.07 -18.44
N TYR A 184 -10.39 -5.77 -17.57
CA TYR A 184 -8.95 -6.00 -17.68
C TYR A 184 -8.61 -7.50 -17.84
N ASP A 185 -9.64 -8.32 -18.08
CA ASP A 185 -9.54 -9.77 -18.07
C ASP A 185 -9.40 -10.36 -19.48
N GLY A 186 -9.25 -9.50 -20.49
CA GLY A 186 -9.12 -9.91 -21.88
C GLY A 186 -10.43 -10.35 -22.54
N ARG A 187 -11.59 -9.90 -22.02
CA ARG A 187 -12.90 -10.26 -22.56
C ARG A 187 -13.40 -9.19 -23.52
N GLY A 188 -13.78 -9.61 -24.74
CA GLY A 188 -14.35 -8.75 -25.77
C GLY A 188 -13.28 -8.09 -26.64
N GLU A 189 -13.53 -6.86 -27.06
CA GLU A 189 -12.68 -6.09 -27.96
C GLU A 189 -11.56 -5.41 -27.20
N ALA A 190 -10.31 -5.58 -27.65
CA ALA A 190 -9.16 -4.88 -27.08
C ALA A 190 -9.17 -3.41 -27.50
N LEU A 191 -9.23 -2.51 -26.53
CA LEU A 191 -9.17 -1.06 -26.75
C LEU A 191 -7.76 -0.52 -26.74
N GLY A 192 -6.79 -1.30 -26.24
CA GLY A 192 -5.38 -0.92 -26.13
C GLY A 192 -4.94 -0.61 -24.72
N GLU A 193 -3.72 -0.04 -24.61
CA GLU A 193 -3.08 0.30 -23.33
C GLU A 193 -3.48 1.70 -22.88
N PHE A 194 -3.99 1.81 -21.65
CA PHE A 194 -4.40 3.06 -21.03
C PHE A 194 -3.55 3.37 -19.81
N ARG A 195 -3.14 4.62 -19.65
CA ARG A 195 -2.42 5.15 -18.49
C ARG A 195 -3.41 5.73 -17.46
N SER A 196 -2.91 6.07 -16.30
CA SER A 196 -3.74 6.58 -15.18
C SER A 196 -4.41 7.93 -15.46
N ASP A 197 -3.91 8.69 -16.42
CA ASP A 197 -4.41 10.01 -16.84
C ASP A 197 -5.30 9.96 -18.10
N ASP A 198 -5.34 8.82 -18.78
CA ASP A 198 -6.20 8.62 -19.95
C ASP A 198 -7.67 8.55 -19.55
N ARG A 199 -8.53 8.97 -20.45
CA ARG A 199 -9.99 8.95 -20.31
C ARG A 199 -10.61 8.29 -21.52
N ILE A 200 -11.68 7.55 -21.27
CA ILE A 200 -12.47 6.90 -22.33
C ILE A 200 -13.74 7.73 -22.57
N LEU A 201 -13.94 8.17 -23.80
CA LEU A 201 -15.19 8.78 -24.21
C LEU A 201 -16.15 7.67 -24.68
N VAL A 202 -17.29 7.57 -24.05
CA VAL A 202 -18.37 6.65 -24.45
C VAL A 202 -19.47 7.47 -25.12
N VAL A 203 -19.78 7.13 -26.38
CA VAL A 203 -20.89 7.70 -27.13
C VAL A 203 -21.97 6.64 -27.22
N LEU A 204 -23.15 6.93 -26.68
CA LEU A 204 -24.31 6.05 -26.76
C LEU A 204 -25.16 6.44 -27.98
N GLN A 205 -25.65 5.45 -28.72
CA GLN A 205 -26.72 5.67 -29.68
C GLN A 205 -28.02 5.83 -28.92
N SER A 206 -28.63 7.02 -29.03
CA SER A 206 -29.96 7.31 -28.51
C SER A 206 -31.03 6.80 -29.42
#